data_b77ebac5de13445c46ddc88012dfb8d1
#
_entry.id   b77ebac5de13445c46ddc88012dfb8d1
#
_cell.length_a   1.000
_cell.length_b   1.000
_cell.length_c   1.000
_cell.angle_alpha   90.00
_cell.angle_beta   90.00
_cell.angle_gamma   90.00
#
_symmetry.space_group_name_H-M   'P 1'
#
loop_
_entity.id
_entity.type
_entity.pdbx_description
1 polymer ?
#
loop_
_entity_poly.entity_id
_entity_poly.type
_entity_poly.pdbx_seq_one_letter_code
_entity_poly.pdbx_strand_id
1 'polypeptide(L)'
;MVLTGEVDEPLAHGGDLGAARRLFPDAPQPFIDLSTGINPNPYPLSRFSADVYARLPDPGAVDALAAVAARVYGAPSAAHVVAAPGTQILLPLVAGLAPTGRAAVLAAGYPEHARAAALAGHTVTAVHGINACSDTGLVILANPNNPDGRLLARADLLALAKELRRRGGLLVVDEAFMDVGPPDASLAADVTYGNIVVLRSFGKFFGLAGTRLGFALAAPRTASRLRAALGPWAVSGPALAVGAKALADAAWIERTRRRLKKAATRLDAILVEAGLDIVGGTSLFRLVQTPAACALFHHLGRAGIWTRAFPDNAGWLRLGLPASEREWRRLNAALASFRQRHDAIVAVTATEPEARRGYRGGKPSNRLR
;
A
#
# COMPACT_ATOMS: atom_id res chain seq x y z
N MET A 1 7.44 14.14 -14.52
CA MET A 1 7.61 15.16 -13.48
C MET A 1 8.81 14.72 -12.61
N VAL A 2 9.87 15.52 -12.56
CA VAL A 2 11.01 15.23 -11.67
C VAL A 2 10.56 15.58 -10.25
N LEU A 3 10.64 14.62 -9.33
CA LEU A 3 10.28 14.85 -7.93
C LEU A 3 11.47 15.53 -7.23
N THR A 4 11.35 16.85 -6.99
CA THR A 4 12.34 17.68 -6.28
C THR A 4 11.86 18.05 -4.87
N GLY A 5 11.12 17.16 -4.20
CA GLY A 5 10.70 17.39 -2.81
C GLY A 5 11.87 17.20 -1.83
N GLU A 6 11.84 17.94 -0.73
CA GLU A 6 12.79 17.75 0.38
C GLU A 6 12.70 16.31 0.88
N VAL A 7 13.81 15.58 0.76
CA VAL A 7 13.90 14.15 1.08
C VAL A 7 13.79 13.91 2.59
N ASP A 8 13.99 14.96 3.38
CA ASP A 8 14.11 14.90 4.84
C ASP A 8 12.76 14.95 5.57
N GLU A 9 11.67 15.41 4.93
CA GLU A 9 10.36 15.45 5.58
C GLU A 9 9.64 14.09 5.54
N PRO A 10 9.06 13.63 6.68
CA PRO A 10 8.27 12.41 6.72
C PRO A 10 7.00 12.53 5.86
N LEU A 11 6.79 11.56 4.97
CA LEU A 11 5.56 11.48 4.18
C LEU A 11 4.37 11.07 5.07
N ALA A 12 3.21 11.67 4.81
CA ALA A 12 1.98 11.26 5.50
C ALA A 12 1.58 9.83 5.08
N HIS A 13 1.29 8.98 6.06
CA HIS A 13 0.88 7.59 5.85
C HIS A 13 -0.43 7.27 6.57
N GLY A 14 -1.09 6.15 6.20
CA GLY A 14 -2.18 5.58 7.00
C GLY A 14 -1.65 5.01 8.33
N GLY A 15 -2.57 4.77 9.29
CA GLY A 15 -2.24 4.17 10.58
C GLY A 15 -1.93 5.17 11.69
N ASP A 16 -1.87 6.48 11.41
CA ASP A 16 -1.69 7.50 12.44
C ASP A 16 -3.03 7.86 13.12
N LEU A 17 -3.39 7.07 14.13
CA LEU A 17 -4.58 7.35 14.94
C LEU A 17 -4.36 8.54 15.89
N GLY A 18 -3.12 8.97 16.12
CA GLY A 18 -2.81 10.21 16.84
C GLY A 18 -3.26 11.42 16.02
N ALA A 19 -2.93 11.46 14.73
CA ALA A 19 -3.42 12.48 13.82
C ALA A 19 -4.97 12.47 13.71
N ALA A 20 -5.58 11.27 13.64
CA ALA A 20 -7.03 11.14 13.63
C ALA A 20 -7.69 11.79 14.85
N ARG A 21 -7.16 11.54 16.06
CA ARG A 21 -7.68 12.12 17.31
C ARG A 21 -7.48 13.64 17.37
N ARG A 22 -6.36 14.15 16.85
CA ARG A 22 -6.13 15.61 16.78
C ARG A 22 -7.10 16.30 15.82
N LEU A 23 -7.35 15.67 14.66
CA LEU A 23 -8.23 16.25 13.63
C LEU A 23 -9.73 16.14 14.00
N PHE A 24 -10.10 15.11 14.75
CA PHE A 24 -11.50 14.83 15.16
C PHE A 24 -11.58 14.53 16.66
N PRO A 25 -11.36 15.53 17.54
CA PRO A 25 -11.28 15.31 18.99
C PRO A 25 -12.60 14.79 19.59
N ASP A 26 -13.74 15.18 19.02
CA ASP A 26 -15.08 14.81 19.50
C ASP A 26 -15.60 13.51 18.87
N ALA A 27 -14.81 12.84 18.05
CA ALA A 27 -15.23 11.61 17.38
C ALA A 27 -15.37 10.44 18.35
N PRO A 28 -16.35 9.54 18.12
CA PRO A 28 -16.55 8.36 18.97
C PRO A 28 -15.30 7.45 19.02
N GLN A 29 -14.93 7.04 20.22
CA GLN A 29 -13.81 6.12 20.47
C GLN A 29 -14.28 4.66 20.68
N PRO A 30 -13.42 3.69 20.42
CA PRO A 30 -12.16 3.81 19.70
C PRO A 30 -12.37 4.14 18.22
N PHE A 31 -11.37 4.79 17.60
CA PHE A 31 -11.36 4.93 16.14
C PHE A 31 -11.29 3.57 15.46
N ILE A 32 -12.01 3.45 14.34
CA ILE A 32 -11.86 2.35 13.39
C ILE A 32 -10.79 2.76 12.36
N ASP A 33 -9.66 2.05 12.32
CA ASP A 33 -8.59 2.34 11.35
C ASP A 33 -8.85 1.61 10.03
N LEU A 34 -9.40 2.31 9.06
CA LEU A 34 -9.53 1.88 7.67
C LEU A 34 -8.52 2.57 6.74
N SER A 35 -7.54 3.30 7.29
CA SER A 35 -6.56 4.04 6.49
C SER A 35 -5.45 3.14 5.93
N THR A 36 -5.32 1.92 6.45
CA THR A 36 -4.30 0.95 6.05
C THR A 36 -4.89 -0.19 5.23
N GLY A 37 -4.06 -0.85 4.40
CA GLY A 37 -4.41 -2.11 3.74
C GLY A 37 -3.92 -3.30 4.56
N ILE A 38 -4.27 -3.38 5.84
CA ILE A 38 -3.84 -4.42 6.76
C ILE A 38 -5.03 -5.31 7.09
N ASN A 39 -4.82 -6.63 7.14
CA ASN A 39 -5.84 -7.56 7.61
C ASN A 39 -6.27 -7.20 9.03
N PRO A 40 -7.54 -6.84 9.25
CA PRO A 40 -8.03 -6.42 10.57
C PRO A 40 -8.14 -7.58 11.58
N ASN A 41 -8.01 -8.83 11.11
CA ASN A 41 -8.05 -10.03 11.93
C ASN A 41 -6.68 -10.72 11.88
N PRO A 42 -5.75 -10.38 12.77
CA PRO A 42 -4.38 -10.83 12.69
C PRO A 42 -4.22 -12.34 12.91
N TYR A 43 -3.07 -12.87 12.49
CA TYR A 43 -2.66 -14.22 12.86
C TYR A 43 -2.60 -14.33 14.39
N PRO A 44 -3.16 -15.40 14.98
CA PRO A 44 -3.20 -15.55 16.43
C PRO A 44 -1.81 -15.69 17.02
N LEU A 45 -1.50 -14.83 17.99
CA LEU A 45 -0.21 -14.87 18.69
C LEU A 45 -0.23 -15.93 19.78
N SER A 46 0.79 -16.81 19.79
CA SER A 46 1.09 -17.68 20.92
C SER A 46 1.89 -16.92 21.97
N ARG A 47 1.87 -17.40 23.20
CA ARG A 47 2.84 -16.97 24.21
C ARG A 47 4.22 -17.52 23.82
N PHE A 48 5.22 -16.66 23.81
CA PHE A 48 6.62 -17.04 23.67
C PHE A 48 7.29 -17.08 25.04
N SER A 49 8.35 -17.88 25.15
CA SER A 49 9.20 -17.86 26.35
C SER A 49 9.89 -16.50 26.49
N ALA A 50 10.29 -16.13 27.70
CA ALA A 50 11.05 -14.91 27.97
C ALA A 50 12.36 -14.86 27.16
N ASP A 51 12.96 -15.99 26.89
CA ASP A 51 14.21 -16.11 26.12
C ASP A 51 14.12 -15.51 24.72
N VAL A 52 12.94 -15.58 24.08
CA VAL A 52 12.70 -14.99 22.74
C VAL A 52 12.91 -13.47 22.74
N TYR A 53 12.72 -12.84 23.90
CA TYR A 53 12.91 -11.40 24.08
C TYR A 53 14.28 -11.05 24.66
N ALA A 54 14.84 -11.94 25.51
CA ALA A 54 16.02 -11.66 26.28
C ALA A 54 17.34 -11.99 25.56
N ARG A 55 17.31 -12.96 24.63
CA ARG A 55 18.49 -13.42 23.91
C ARG A 55 18.60 -12.77 22.53
N LEU A 56 19.81 -12.62 22.02
CA LEU A 56 20.04 -12.27 20.63
C LEU A 56 19.45 -13.34 19.72
N PRO A 57 18.89 -12.97 18.55
CA PRO A 57 18.34 -13.92 17.59
C PRO A 57 19.36 -14.97 17.15
N ASP A 58 18.95 -16.23 17.22
CA ASP A 58 19.78 -17.34 16.73
C ASP A 58 19.88 -17.31 15.21
N PRO A 59 21.09 -17.39 14.62
CA PRO A 59 21.28 -17.52 13.18
C PRO A 59 20.49 -18.68 12.55
N GLY A 60 20.39 -19.83 13.22
CA GLY A 60 19.60 -20.97 12.79
C GLY A 60 18.10 -20.66 12.67
N ALA A 61 17.57 -19.80 13.54
CA ALA A 61 16.18 -19.34 13.45
C ALA A 61 15.95 -18.42 12.23
N VAL A 62 16.95 -17.59 11.87
CA VAL A 62 16.89 -16.77 10.66
C VAL A 62 16.89 -17.64 9.40
N ASP A 63 17.75 -18.68 9.35
CA ASP A 63 17.82 -19.62 8.23
C ASP A 63 16.54 -20.45 8.11
N ALA A 64 15.97 -20.91 9.23
CA ALA A 64 14.70 -21.60 9.26
C ALA A 64 13.55 -20.73 8.73
N LEU A 65 13.48 -19.46 9.14
CA LEU A 65 12.51 -18.51 8.64
C LEU A 65 12.68 -18.29 7.13
N ALA A 66 13.92 -18.12 6.65
CA ALA A 66 14.20 -17.93 5.22
C ALA A 66 13.78 -19.16 4.40
N ALA A 67 13.98 -20.38 4.93
CA ALA A 67 13.55 -21.61 4.26
C ALA A 67 12.03 -21.73 4.16
N VAL A 68 11.29 -21.37 5.22
CA VAL A 68 9.82 -21.34 5.21
C VAL A 68 9.33 -20.27 4.24
N ALA A 69 9.90 -19.05 4.29
CA ALA A 69 9.51 -17.96 3.42
C ALA A 69 9.78 -18.28 1.94
N ALA A 70 10.89 -18.94 1.62
CA ALA A 70 11.18 -19.40 0.25
C ALA A 70 10.06 -20.29 -0.30
N ARG A 71 9.64 -21.31 0.48
CA ARG A 71 8.55 -22.22 0.07
C ARG A 71 7.22 -21.48 -0.13
N VAL A 72 6.87 -20.62 0.81
CA VAL A 72 5.55 -19.94 0.82
C VAL A 72 5.45 -18.90 -0.28
N TYR A 73 6.52 -18.17 -0.53
CA TYR A 73 6.56 -17.11 -1.55
C TYR A 73 6.99 -17.60 -2.93
N GLY A 74 7.43 -18.85 -3.04
CA GLY A 74 7.84 -19.43 -4.31
C GLY A 74 9.25 -19.03 -4.75
N ALA A 75 10.11 -18.58 -3.83
CA ALA A 75 11.51 -18.35 -4.14
C ALA A 75 12.27 -19.68 -4.31
N PRO A 76 13.32 -19.75 -5.17
CA PRO A 76 13.99 -21.02 -5.49
C PRO A 76 14.65 -21.72 -4.29
N SER A 77 15.15 -20.98 -3.31
CA SER A 77 15.72 -21.52 -2.09
C SER A 77 15.86 -20.45 -0.99
N ALA A 78 16.20 -20.86 0.23
CA ALA A 78 16.51 -19.94 1.33
C ALA A 78 17.63 -18.96 1.02
N ALA A 79 18.59 -19.34 0.16
CA ALA A 79 19.69 -18.46 -0.24
C ALA A 79 19.20 -17.20 -0.98
N HIS A 80 17.99 -17.25 -1.58
CA HIS A 80 17.36 -16.13 -2.27
C HIS A 80 16.55 -15.22 -1.33
N VAL A 81 16.41 -15.55 -0.05
CA VAL A 81 15.54 -14.84 0.89
C VAL A 81 16.36 -14.06 1.90
N VAL A 82 15.98 -12.80 2.13
CA VAL A 82 16.54 -11.93 3.16
C VAL A 82 15.39 -11.46 4.05
N ALA A 83 15.38 -11.85 5.32
CA ALA A 83 14.47 -11.30 6.31
C ALA A 83 14.98 -9.96 6.83
N ALA A 84 14.09 -9.00 7.05
CA ALA A 84 14.42 -7.65 7.50
C ALA A 84 13.34 -7.08 8.43
N PRO A 85 13.63 -6.00 9.19
CA PRO A 85 12.64 -5.34 10.06
C PRO A 85 11.64 -4.52 9.25
N GLY A 86 10.84 -5.22 8.43
CA GLY A 86 9.88 -4.68 7.47
C GLY A 86 10.48 -4.35 6.11
N THR A 87 9.63 -4.17 5.11
CA THR A 87 10.07 -3.82 3.75
C THR A 87 10.56 -2.37 3.62
N GLN A 88 10.14 -1.49 4.51
CA GLN A 88 10.52 -0.07 4.46
C GLN A 88 12.04 0.14 4.55
N ILE A 89 12.72 -0.60 5.43
CA ILE A 89 14.19 -0.52 5.55
C ILE A 89 14.90 -1.08 4.30
N LEU A 90 14.27 -2.01 3.61
CA LEU A 90 14.84 -2.62 2.41
C LEU A 90 14.79 -1.70 1.19
N LEU A 91 13.82 -0.79 1.10
CA LEU A 91 13.65 0.06 -0.07
C LEU A 91 14.90 0.86 -0.44
N PRO A 92 15.51 1.69 0.46
CA PRO A 92 16.73 2.42 0.12
C PRO A 92 17.93 1.48 -0.07
N LEU A 93 18.03 0.36 0.67
CA LEU A 93 19.10 -0.61 0.51
C LEU A 93 19.06 -1.27 -0.86
N VAL A 94 17.86 -1.63 -1.34
CA VAL A 94 17.68 -2.24 -2.66
C VAL A 94 17.91 -1.21 -3.77
N ALA A 95 17.42 0.03 -3.60
CA ALA A 95 17.70 1.11 -4.55
C ALA A 95 19.20 1.36 -4.71
N GLY A 96 19.97 1.33 -3.61
CA GLY A 96 21.43 1.47 -3.61
C GLY A 96 22.21 0.29 -4.22
N LEU A 97 21.54 -0.79 -4.63
CA LEU A 97 22.20 -1.89 -5.37
C LEU A 97 22.42 -1.54 -6.84
N ALA A 98 21.57 -0.69 -7.41
CA ALA A 98 21.75 -0.20 -8.78
C ALA A 98 22.81 0.92 -8.82
N PRO A 99 23.58 1.04 -9.91
CA PRO A 99 24.44 2.21 -10.13
C PRO A 99 23.62 3.50 -10.09
N THR A 100 24.11 4.52 -9.37
CA THR A 100 23.46 5.82 -9.29
C THR A 100 23.19 6.39 -10.69
N GLY A 101 21.98 6.90 -10.90
CA GLY A 101 21.54 7.40 -12.19
C GLY A 101 20.03 7.67 -12.21
N ARG A 102 19.39 7.49 -13.36
CA ARG A 102 17.95 7.69 -13.53
C ARG A 102 17.15 6.51 -12.98
N ALA A 103 16.16 6.79 -12.14
CA ALA A 103 15.21 5.83 -11.63
C ALA A 103 13.79 6.18 -12.07
N ALA A 104 12.99 5.18 -12.42
CA ALA A 104 11.56 5.32 -12.65
C ALA A 104 10.77 4.69 -11.51
N VAL A 105 9.72 5.38 -11.06
CA VAL A 105 8.72 4.85 -10.14
C VAL A 105 7.34 4.93 -10.78
N LEU A 106 6.50 3.92 -10.57
CA LEU A 106 5.17 3.92 -11.16
C LEU A 106 4.28 4.96 -10.47
N ALA A 107 3.72 5.89 -11.28
CA ALA A 107 2.85 6.96 -10.81
C ALA A 107 1.54 6.42 -10.24
N ALA A 108 0.95 7.21 -9.32
CA ALA A 108 -0.09 6.79 -8.41
C ALA A 108 0.31 5.52 -7.64
N GLY A 109 1.60 5.46 -7.24
CA GLY A 109 2.19 4.36 -6.47
C GLY A 109 2.42 4.72 -5.00
N TYR A 110 3.19 3.88 -4.31
CA TYR A 110 3.61 4.12 -2.93
C TYR A 110 4.72 5.19 -2.90
N PRO A 111 4.51 6.35 -2.22
CA PRO A 111 5.43 7.48 -2.32
C PRO A 111 6.85 7.18 -1.83
N GLU A 112 6.99 6.24 -0.88
CA GLU A 112 8.29 5.83 -0.34
C GLU A 112 9.20 5.16 -1.40
N HIS A 113 8.66 4.68 -2.52
CA HIS A 113 9.49 4.18 -3.62
C HIS A 113 10.34 5.29 -4.21
N ALA A 114 9.73 6.46 -4.45
CA ALA A 114 10.44 7.62 -4.97
C ALA A 114 11.46 8.15 -3.97
N ARG A 115 11.04 8.27 -2.69
CA ARG A 115 11.90 8.72 -1.61
C ARG A 115 13.10 7.80 -1.43
N ALA A 116 12.90 6.47 -1.43
CA ALA A 116 13.98 5.51 -1.29
C ALA A 116 15.00 5.57 -2.44
N ALA A 117 14.53 5.75 -3.67
CA ALA A 117 15.40 5.94 -4.82
C ALA A 117 16.19 7.25 -4.72
N ALA A 118 15.55 8.35 -4.30
CA ALA A 118 16.21 9.64 -4.09
C ALA A 118 17.27 9.57 -2.97
N LEU A 119 16.95 8.93 -1.83
CA LEU A 119 17.90 8.68 -0.74
C LEU A 119 19.12 7.86 -1.18
N ALA A 120 18.94 6.96 -2.16
CA ALA A 120 20.04 6.20 -2.76
C ALA A 120 20.82 6.99 -3.85
N GLY A 121 20.51 8.28 -4.04
CA GLY A 121 21.22 9.17 -4.95
C GLY A 121 20.71 9.15 -6.39
N HIS A 122 19.57 8.53 -6.68
CA HIS A 122 19.00 8.50 -8.02
C HIS A 122 18.20 9.76 -8.35
N THR A 123 18.22 10.18 -9.63
CA THR A 123 17.28 11.13 -10.18
C THR A 123 15.97 10.43 -10.52
N VAL A 124 14.89 10.75 -9.79
CA VAL A 124 13.64 9.99 -9.84
C VAL A 124 12.63 10.64 -10.78
N THR A 125 12.02 9.83 -11.65
CA THR A 125 10.91 10.22 -12.52
C THR A 125 9.70 9.34 -12.24
N ALA A 126 8.54 9.96 -11.98
CA ALA A 126 7.26 9.26 -11.91
C ALA A 126 6.75 8.97 -13.32
N VAL A 127 6.39 7.73 -13.61
CA VAL A 127 5.91 7.26 -14.92
C VAL A 127 4.54 6.60 -14.79
N HIS A 128 3.65 6.80 -15.78
CA HIS A 128 2.29 6.22 -15.76
C HIS A 128 2.20 4.80 -16.31
N GLY A 129 3.28 4.31 -16.92
CA GLY A 129 3.35 2.95 -17.47
C GLY A 129 4.77 2.45 -17.62
N ILE A 130 4.93 1.14 -17.67
CA ILE A 130 6.26 0.49 -17.77
C ILE A 130 6.98 0.80 -19.09
N ASN A 131 6.24 1.13 -20.15
CA ASN A 131 6.82 1.52 -21.44
C ASN A 131 7.62 2.83 -21.39
N ALA A 132 7.39 3.65 -20.37
CA ALA A 132 8.13 4.90 -20.15
C ALA A 132 9.41 4.72 -19.30
N CYS A 133 9.83 3.47 -19.06
CA CYS A 133 11.03 3.15 -18.28
C CYS A 133 12.30 2.95 -19.13
N SER A 134 12.26 3.30 -20.42
CA SER A 134 13.28 2.92 -21.41
C SER A 134 14.70 3.41 -21.11
N ASP A 135 14.86 4.55 -20.42
CA ASP A 135 16.17 5.17 -20.16
C ASP A 135 16.56 5.18 -18.68
N THR A 136 16.07 4.22 -17.89
CA THR A 136 16.35 4.17 -16.46
C THR A 136 17.21 2.98 -16.10
N GLY A 137 18.10 3.14 -15.10
CA GLY A 137 18.90 2.06 -14.52
C GLY A 137 18.20 1.35 -13.35
N LEU A 138 17.17 1.99 -12.79
CA LEU A 138 16.39 1.45 -11.69
C LEU A 138 14.90 1.67 -11.96
N VAL A 139 14.10 0.62 -11.79
CA VAL A 139 12.64 0.72 -11.79
C VAL A 139 12.10 0.14 -10.48
N ILE A 140 11.27 0.91 -9.77
CA ILE A 140 10.57 0.46 -8.56
C ILE A 140 9.08 0.61 -8.78
N LEU A 141 8.32 -0.47 -8.57
CA LEU A 141 6.87 -0.49 -8.68
C LEU A 141 6.24 -1.44 -7.66
N ALA A 142 4.96 -1.22 -7.32
CA ALA A 142 4.19 -2.17 -6.54
C ALA A 142 3.32 -3.04 -7.45
N ASN A 143 3.20 -4.34 -7.13
CA ASN A 143 2.35 -5.29 -7.84
C ASN A 143 1.79 -6.36 -6.88
N PRO A 144 0.50 -6.30 -6.46
CA PRO A 144 -0.53 -5.31 -6.80
C PRO A 144 -0.18 -3.88 -6.37
N ASN A 145 -0.58 -2.90 -7.19
CA ASN A 145 -0.27 -1.50 -6.92
C ASN A 145 -1.04 -0.93 -5.71
N ASN A 146 -0.47 0.06 -5.09
CA ASN A 146 -1.08 0.85 -4.04
C ASN A 146 -1.13 2.32 -4.53
N PRO A 147 -2.35 2.94 -4.69
CA PRO A 147 -3.58 2.60 -3.95
C PRO A 147 -4.65 1.84 -4.74
N ASP A 148 -4.49 1.60 -6.02
CA ASP A 148 -5.57 1.15 -6.92
C ASP A 148 -5.68 -0.38 -7.05
N GLY A 149 -4.72 -1.14 -6.54
CA GLY A 149 -4.73 -2.61 -6.62
C GLY A 149 -4.45 -3.16 -8.02
N ARG A 150 -4.10 -2.30 -8.99
CA ARG A 150 -3.77 -2.69 -10.36
C ARG A 150 -2.68 -3.74 -10.39
N LEU A 151 -2.87 -4.75 -11.24
CA LEU A 151 -1.88 -5.78 -11.53
C LEU A 151 -1.27 -5.56 -12.91
N LEU A 152 0.05 -5.57 -12.97
CA LEU A 152 0.80 -5.69 -14.22
C LEU A 152 1.01 -7.17 -14.53
N ALA A 153 0.92 -7.52 -15.80
CA ALA A 153 1.12 -8.90 -16.22
C ALA A 153 2.58 -9.33 -15.97
N ARG A 154 2.76 -10.56 -15.47
CA ARG A 154 4.08 -11.13 -15.22
C ARG A 154 4.97 -11.10 -16.46
N ALA A 155 4.40 -11.37 -17.65
CA ALA A 155 5.14 -11.35 -18.91
C ALA A 155 5.72 -9.96 -19.22
N ASP A 156 4.97 -8.89 -18.96
CA ASP A 156 5.40 -7.51 -19.20
C ASP A 156 6.53 -7.12 -18.24
N LEU A 157 6.44 -7.52 -16.97
CA LEU A 157 7.48 -7.29 -15.97
C LEU A 157 8.78 -8.05 -16.31
N LEU A 158 8.67 -9.26 -16.83
CA LEU A 158 9.82 -10.03 -17.29
C LEU A 158 10.47 -9.40 -18.55
N ALA A 159 9.67 -8.89 -19.48
CA ALA A 159 10.17 -8.15 -20.63
C ALA A 159 10.94 -6.89 -20.19
N LEU A 160 10.38 -6.12 -19.24
CA LEU A 160 11.05 -4.97 -18.65
C LEU A 160 12.37 -5.37 -17.93
N ALA A 161 12.34 -6.44 -17.13
CA ALA A 161 13.55 -6.94 -16.47
C ALA A 161 14.65 -7.33 -17.47
N LYS A 162 14.28 -7.99 -18.57
CA LYS A 162 15.20 -8.35 -19.65
C LYS A 162 15.82 -7.11 -20.30
N GLU A 163 15.04 -6.08 -20.52
CA GLU A 163 15.54 -4.82 -21.08
C GLU A 163 16.47 -4.09 -20.12
N LEU A 164 16.09 -3.95 -18.86
CA LEU A 164 16.93 -3.39 -17.81
C LEU A 164 18.26 -4.15 -17.68
N ARG A 165 18.22 -5.49 -17.74
CA ARG A 165 19.43 -6.33 -17.63
C ARG A 165 20.46 -6.02 -18.69
N ARG A 166 20.05 -5.74 -19.93
CA ARG A 166 20.99 -5.39 -21.03
C ARG A 166 21.80 -4.13 -20.73
N ARG A 167 21.29 -3.27 -19.83
CA ARG A 167 21.89 -1.99 -19.41
C ARG A 167 22.48 -2.05 -18.01
N GLY A 168 22.55 -3.25 -17.39
CA GLY A 168 22.98 -3.40 -15.99
C GLY A 168 21.99 -2.85 -14.97
N GLY A 169 20.74 -2.63 -15.38
CA GLY A 169 19.69 -2.05 -14.52
C GLY A 169 18.95 -3.08 -13.66
N LEU A 170 18.21 -2.59 -12.69
CA LEU A 170 17.52 -3.35 -11.66
C LEU A 170 16.01 -3.09 -11.70
N LEU A 171 15.21 -4.16 -11.62
CA LEU A 171 13.77 -4.12 -11.38
C LEU A 171 13.47 -4.49 -9.92
N VAL A 172 12.78 -3.62 -9.21
CA VAL A 172 12.28 -3.85 -7.86
C VAL A 172 10.75 -3.91 -7.91
N VAL A 173 10.19 -5.04 -7.49
CA VAL A 173 8.75 -5.26 -7.44
C VAL A 173 8.31 -5.40 -5.99
N ASP A 174 7.58 -4.39 -5.49
CA ASP A 174 7.00 -4.43 -4.16
C ASP A 174 5.69 -5.22 -4.20
N GLU A 175 5.76 -6.47 -3.78
CA GLU A 175 4.66 -7.42 -3.69
C GLU A 175 4.02 -7.45 -2.29
N ALA A 176 3.95 -6.30 -1.59
CA ALA A 176 3.40 -6.21 -0.24
C ALA A 176 1.94 -6.68 -0.13
N PHE A 177 1.19 -6.68 -1.24
CA PHE A 177 -0.20 -7.15 -1.30
C PHE A 177 -0.38 -8.46 -2.07
N MET A 178 0.70 -9.11 -2.51
CA MET A 178 0.63 -10.33 -3.33
C MET A 178 0.09 -11.55 -2.57
N ASP A 179 0.11 -11.56 -1.23
CA ASP A 179 -0.51 -12.63 -0.45
C ASP A 179 -2.02 -12.78 -0.70
N VAL A 180 -2.68 -11.71 -1.16
CA VAL A 180 -4.09 -11.69 -1.60
C VAL A 180 -4.26 -11.54 -3.10
N GLY A 181 -3.16 -11.45 -3.84
CA GLY A 181 -3.13 -11.44 -5.31
C GLY A 181 -3.10 -12.85 -5.91
N PRO A 182 -3.15 -12.95 -7.25
CA PRO A 182 -2.99 -14.21 -7.94
C PRO A 182 -1.53 -14.71 -7.84
N PRO A 183 -1.30 -15.96 -7.41
CA PRO A 183 0.06 -16.47 -7.19
C PRO A 183 0.94 -16.48 -8.44
N ASP A 184 0.35 -16.66 -9.61
CA ASP A 184 1.01 -16.69 -10.93
C ASP A 184 1.48 -15.32 -11.41
N ALA A 185 1.00 -14.23 -10.79
CA ALA A 185 1.47 -12.87 -11.07
C ALA A 185 2.77 -12.50 -10.32
N SER A 186 3.19 -13.30 -9.32
CA SER A 186 4.41 -13.04 -8.54
C SER A 186 5.67 -13.31 -9.35
N LEU A 187 6.69 -12.45 -9.17
CA LEU A 187 8.03 -12.66 -9.73
C LEU A 187 9.00 -13.36 -8.75
N ALA A 188 8.51 -13.93 -7.66
CA ALA A 188 9.36 -14.56 -6.66
C ALA A 188 10.23 -15.71 -7.21
N ALA A 189 9.72 -16.48 -8.16
CA ALA A 189 10.49 -17.53 -8.84
C ALA A 189 11.53 -16.99 -9.85
N ASP A 190 11.31 -15.76 -10.35
CA ASP A 190 12.10 -15.16 -11.41
C ASP A 190 13.33 -14.36 -10.90
N VAL A 191 13.52 -14.31 -9.59
CA VAL A 191 14.69 -13.62 -8.99
C VAL A 191 16.03 -14.23 -9.44
N THR A 192 16.01 -15.44 -10.02
CA THR A 192 17.15 -16.08 -10.69
C THR A 192 17.67 -15.32 -11.91
N TYR A 193 16.85 -14.43 -12.50
CA TYR A 193 17.30 -13.52 -13.55
C TYR A 193 18.45 -12.62 -13.12
N GLY A 194 18.67 -12.44 -11.82
CA GLY A 194 19.79 -11.71 -11.24
C GLY A 194 19.59 -10.21 -11.08
N ASN A 195 18.68 -9.62 -11.83
CA ASN A 195 18.34 -8.19 -11.77
C ASN A 195 16.87 -7.93 -11.37
N ILE A 196 16.23 -8.87 -10.72
CA ILE A 196 14.91 -8.74 -10.13
C ILE A 196 15.04 -8.87 -8.62
N VAL A 197 14.45 -7.92 -7.89
CA VAL A 197 14.25 -7.99 -6.44
C VAL A 197 12.75 -7.88 -6.15
N VAL A 198 12.22 -8.85 -5.43
CA VAL A 198 10.83 -8.86 -4.97
C VAL A 198 10.78 -8.56 -3.48
N LEU A 199 9.92 -7.64 -3.05
CA LEU A 199 9.69 -7.35 -1.63
C LEU A 199 8.38 -7.97 -1.18
N ARG A 200 8.36 -8.60 0.01
CA ARG A 200 7.17 -9.23 0.62
C ARG A 200 6.95 -8.67 2.01
N SER A 201 5.74 -8.18 2.28
CA SER A 201 5.39 -7.58 3.57
C SER A 201 4.59 -8.53 4.44
N PHE A 202 5.20 -9.04 5.50
CA PHE A 202 4.51 -9.89 6.48
C PHE A 202 3.37 -9.15 7.21
N GLY A 203 3.51 -7.86 7.45
CA GLY A 203 2.57 -7.07 8.25
C GLY A 203 1.19 -6.88 7.64
N LYS A 204 1.02 -7.04 6.32
CA LYS A 204 -0.23 -6.74 5.62
C LYS A 204 -1.24 -7.89 5.73
N PHE A 205 -0.96 -9.00 5.09
CA PHE A 205 -1.83 -10.18 5.06
C PHE A 205 -1.98 -10.85 6.43
N PHE A 206 -0.88 -10.99 7.18
CA PHE A 206 -0.93 -11.60 8.50
C PHE A 206 -1.50 -10.66 9.58
N GLY A 207 -1.76 -9.39 9.27
CA GLY A 207 -2.33 -8.43 10.21
C GLY A 207 -1.40 -8.04 11.36
N LEU A 208 -0.11 -8.31 11.22
CA LEU A 208 0.90 -8.15 12.27
C LEU A 208 1.92 -7.06 11.91
N ALA A 209 1.43 -5.87 11.50
CA ALA A 209 2.29 -4.77 11.07
C ALA A 209 3.28 -4.31 12.15
N GLY A 210 2.89 -4.38 13.42
CA GLY A 210 3.73 -4.04 14.56
C GLY A 210 4.89 -5.02 14.80
N THR A 211 4.85 -6.22 14.24
CA THR A 211 5.96 -7.21 14.33
C THR A 211 7.20 -6.74 13.58
N ARG A 212 7.05 -5.82 12.64
CA ARG A 212 8.13 -5.29 11.80
C ARG A 212 8.93 -6.41 11.12
N LEU A 213 8.25 -7.22 10.30
CA LEU A 213 8.86 -8.28 9.50
C LEU A 213 8.54 -8.09 8.02
N GLY A 214 9.56 -8.22 7.17
CA GLY A 214 9.45 -8.21 5.72
C GLY A 214 10.59 -9.00 5.09
N PHE A 215 10.51 -9.20 3.79
CA PHE A 215 11.48 -10.00 3.07
C PHE A 215 11.86 -9.33 1.75
N ALA A 216 13.14 -9.48 1.35
CA ALA A 216 13.58 -9.32 -0.01
C ALA A 216 13.88 -10.70 -0.59
N LEU A 217 13.37 -10.95 -1.80
CA LEU A 217 13.69 -12.13 -2.60
C LEU A 217 14.56 -11.66 -3.76
N ALA A 218 15.74 -12.24 -3.90
CA ALA A 218 16.72 -11.82 -4.89
C ALA A 218 17.69 -12.97 -5.23
N ALA A 219 18.45 -12.83 -6.29
CA ALA A 219 19.56 -13.77 -6.59
C ALA A 219 20.54 -13.85 -5.40
N PRO A 220 21.18 -14.99 -5.14
CA PRO A 220 21.98 -15.23 -3.93
C PRO A 220 23.06 -14.18 -3.68
N ARG A 221 23.73 -13.68 -4.73
CA ARG A 221 24.73 -12.60 -4.64
C ARG A 221 24.11 -11.30 -4.13
N THR A 222 22.96 -10.93 -4.64
CA THR A 222 22.18 -9.75 -4.21
C THR A 222 21.67 -9.91 -2.79
N ALA A 223 21.12 -11.08 -2.47
CA ALA A 223 20.65 -11.41 -1.13
C ALA A 223 21.80 -11.35 -0.10
N SER A 224 22.99 -11.82 -0.44
CA SER A 224 24.17 -11.73 0.42
C SER A 224 24.58 -10.27 0.70
N ARG A 225 24.55 -9.40 -0.33
CA ARG A 225 24.83 -7.97 -0.17
C ARG A 225 23.80 -7.28 0.76
N LEU A 226 22.53 -7.63 0.62
CA LEU A 226 21.47 -7.10 1.48
C LEU A 226 21.64 -7.58 2.94
N ARG A 227 21.97 -8.86 3.15
CA ARG A 227 22.26 -9.38 4.50
C ARG A 227 23.43 -8.66 5.13
N ALA A 228 24.49 -8.43 4.37
CA ALA A 228 25.67 -7.68 4.85
C ALA A 228 25.31 -6.23 5.22
N ALA A 229 24.48 -5.55 4.41
CA ALA A 229 24.04 -4.19 4.68
C ALA A 229 23.10 -4.07 5.90
N LEU A 230 22.28 -5.08 6.16
CA LEU A 230 21.42 -5.13 7.35
C LEU A 230 22.21 -5.42 8.64
N GLY A 231 23.34 -6.07 8.52
CA GLY A 231 24.14 -6.52 9.69
C GLY A 231 23.53 -7.71 10.43
N PRO A 232 24.21 -8.17 11.49
CA PRO A 232 23.71 -9.27 12.31
C PRO A 232 22.49 -8.82 13.15
N TRP A 233 21.63 -9.80 13.49
CA TRP A 233 20.47 -9.63 14.38
C TRP A 233 19.43 -8.58 13.90
N ALA A 234 19.34 -8.33 12.62
CA ALA A 234 18.42 -7.33 12.06
C ALA A 234 16.95 -7.60 12.42
N VAL A 235 16.53 -8.87 12.51
CA VAL A 235 15.16 -9.28 12.83
C VAL A 235 15.09 -9.74 14.28
N SER A 236 14.13 -9.21 15.04
CA SER A 236 13.95 -9.56 16.45
C SER A 236 13.51 -11.02 16.66
N GLY A 237 13.86 -11.60 17.80
CA GLY A 237 13.45 -12.97 18.18
C GLY A 237 11.94 -13.19 18.07
N PRO A 238 11.06 -12.32 18.61
CA PRO A 238 9.62 -12.44 18.45
C PRO A 238 9.17 -12.44 16.98
N ALA A 239 9.79 -11.60 16.13
CA ALA A 239 9.45 -11.55 14.71
C ALA A 239 9.85 -12.84 13.98
N LEU A 240 11.01 -13.43 14.30
CA LEU A 240 11.44 -14.73 13.77
C LEU A 240 10.46 -15.82 14.16
N ALA A 241 10.11 -15.91 15.45
CA ALA A 241 9.25 -16.96 15.99
C ALA A 241 7.83 -16.91 15.42
N VAL A 242 7.21 -15.72 15.39
CA VAL A 242 5.86 -15.57 14.83
C VAL A 242 5.86 -15.73 13.31
N GLY A 243 6.88 -15.20 12.64
CA GLY A 243 7.02 -15.29 11.18
C GLY A 243 7.11 -16.73 10.70
N ALA A 244 8.00 -17.53 11.28
CA ALA A 244 8.16 -18.95 10.94
C ALA A 244 6.86 -19.73 11.15
N LYS A 245 6.17 -19.52 12.29
CA LYS A 245 4.91 -20.20 12.60
C LYS A 245 3.78 -19.78 11.64
N ALA A 246 3.59 -18.49 11.44
CA ALA A 246 2.49 -17.99 10.64
C ALA A 246 2.65 -18.35 9.15
N LEU A 247 3.86 -18.25 8.60
CA LEU A 247 4.15 -18.68 7.23
C LEU A 247 3.96 -20.17 7.01
N ALA A 248 4.23 -21.01 8.01
CA ALA A 248 4.03 -22.46 7.92
C ALA A 248 2.56 -22.89 8.01
N ASP A 249 1.64 -22.02 8.47
CA ASP A 249 0.22 -22.35 8.67
C ASP A 249 -0.60 -22.17 7.37
N ALA A 250 -0.42 -23.12 6.44
CA ALA A 250 -1.13 -23.13 5.17
C ALA A 250 -2.66 -23.09 5.34
N ALA A 251 -3.19 -23.78 6.36
CA ALA A 251 -4.62 -23.84 6.62
C ALA A 251 -5.18 -22.46 7.03
N TRP A 252 -4.46 -21.71 7.87
CA TRP A 252 -4.84 -20.35 8.24
C TRP A 252 -4.75 -19.40 7.04
N ILE A 253 -3.70 -19.52 6.24
CA ILE A 253 -3.48 -18.72 5.03
C ILE A 253 -4.68 -18.87 4.09
N GLU A 254 -5.08 -20.10 3.77
CA GLU A 254 -6.21 -20.35 2.87
C GLU A 254 -7.55 -19.90 3.47
N ARG A 255 -7.81 -20.15 4.74
CA ARG A 255 -9.03 -19.65 5.39
C ARG A 255 -9.06 -18.13 5.38
N THR A 256 -7.93 -17.48 5.59
CA THR A 256 -7.83 -16.02 5.63
C THR A 256 -8.02 -15.41 4.26
N ARG A 257 -7.45 -15.96 3.19
CA ARG A 257 -7.70 -15.50 1.81
C ARG A 257 -9.20 -15.52 1.48
N ARG A 258 -9.89 -16.62 1.79
CA ARG A 258 -11.34 -16.71 1.57
C ARG A 258 -12.13 -15.71 2.40
N ARG A 259 -11.77 -15.51 3.68
CA ARG A 259 -12.41 -14.53 4.56
C ARG A 259 -12.23 -13.10 4.05
N LEU A 260 -11.02 -12.73 3.68
CA LEU A 260 -10.71 -11.39 3.15
C LEU A 260 -11.46 -11.12 1.84
N LYS A 261 -11.54 -12.11 0.93
CA LYS A 261 -12.33 -11.98 -0.29
C LYS A 261 -13.81 -11.72 0.01
N LYS A 262 -14.42 -12.47 0.95
CA LYS A 262 -15.80 -12.24 1.38
C LYS A 262 -16.00 -10.86 2.03
N ALA A 263 -15.06 -10.43 2.88
CA ALA A 263 -15.11 -9.12 3.52
C ALA A 263 -14.99 -7.99 2.49
N ALA A 264 -14.13 -8.15 1.50
CA ALA A 264 -13.99 -7.19 0.40
C ALA A 264 -15.27 -7.07 -0.44
N THR A 265 -15.91 -8.19 -0.79
CA THR A 265 -17.23 -8.18 -1.48
C THR A 265 -18.31 -7.50 -0.62
N ARG A 266 -18.30 -7.70 0.72
CA ARG A 266 -19.21 -6.99 1.62
C ARG A 266 -18.96 -5.47 1.60
N LEU A 267 -17.68 -5.06 1.59
CA LEU A 267 -17.33 -3.65 1.49
C LEU A 267 -17.80 -3.07 0.14
N ASP A 268 -17.63 -3.80 -0.96
CA ASP A 268 -18.12 -3.39 -2.28
C ASP A 268 -19.61 -3.08 -2.25
N ALA A 269 -20.43 -3.99 -1.69
CA ALA A 269 -21.88 -3.79 -1.59
C ALA A 269 -22.25 -2.51 -0.82
N ILE A 270 -21.59 -2.26 0.32
CA ILE A 270 -21.82 -1.09 1.16
C ILE A 270 -21.41 0.21 0.45
N LEU A 271 -20.28 0.20 -0.27
CA LEU A 271 -19.79 1.37 -1.00
C LEU A 271 -20.69 1.71 -2.20
N VAL A 272 -21.12 0.69 -2.95
CA VAL A 272 -22.07 0.85 -4.08
C VAL A 272 -23.43 1.35 -3.57
N GLU A 273 -23.94 0.81 -2.46
CA GLU A 273 -25.17 1.28 -1.84
C GLU A 273 -25.07 2.75 -1.39
N ALA A 274 -23.87 3.19 -0.97
CA ALA A 274 -23.61 4.59 -0.66
C ALA A 274 -23.43 5.50 -1.88
N GLY A 275 -23.52 4.97 -3.11
CA GLY A 275 -23.35 5.74 -4.36
C GLY A 275 -21.91 6.09 -4.67
N LEU A 276 -20.93 5.30 -4.20
CA LEU A 276 -19.51 5.53 -4.42
C LEU A 276 -18.95 4.64 -5.53
N ASP A 277 -18.18 5.24 -6.44
CA ASP A 277 -17.51 4.52 -7.53
C ASP A 277 -16.24 3.83 -7.02
N ILE A 278 -16.21 2.51 -7.10
CA ILE A 278 -15.02 1.72 -6.77
C ILE A 278 -14.12 1.64 -8.00
N VAL A 279 -12.98 2.31 -7.95
CA VAL A 279 -12.02 2.39 -9.06
C VAL A 279 -10.84 1.44 -8.91
N GLY A 280 -10.78 0.67 -7.82
CA GLY A 280 -9.74 -0.32 -7.63
C GLY A 280 -9.67 -0.88 -6.21
N GLY A 281 -8.69 -1.76 -5.98
CA GLY A 281 -8.43 -2.34 -4.68
C GLY A 281 -7.89 -3.76 -4.72
N THR A 282 -7.67 -4.30 -3.53
CA THR A 282 -7.34 -5.72 -3.29
C THR A 282 -8.31 -6.29 -2.27
N SER A 283 -8.17 -7.56 -1.91
CA SER A 283 -8.99 -8.12 -0.81
C SER A 283 -8.66 -7.51 0.58
N LEU A 284 -7.80 -6.50 0.67
CA LEU A 284 -7.46 -5.79 1.91
C LEU A 284 -7.96 -4.35 1.95
N PHE A 285 -8.32 -3.77 0.81
CA PHE A 285 -8.80 -2.39 0.73
C PHE A 285 -9.56 -2.13 -0.57
N ARG A 286 -10.33 -1.03 -0.59
CA ARG A 286 -10.94 -0.44 -1.79
C ARG A 286 -10.50 1.01 -1.97
N LEU A 287 -10.29 1.39 -3.22
CA LEU A 287 -10.14 2.77 -3.63
C LEU A 287 -11.45 3.23 -4.25
N VAL A 288 -12.02 4.29 -3.71
CA VAL A 288 -13.19 4.94 -4.28
C VAL A 288 -12.81 6.27 -4.90
N GLN A 289 -13.54 6.65 -5.94
CA GLN A 289 -13.45 7.96 -6.58
C GLN A 289 -14.77 8.70 -6.42
N THR A 290 -14.70 9.93 -5.95
CA THR A 290 -15.87 10.82 -5.83
C THR A 290 -15.40 12.28 -5.77
N PRO A 291 -16.10 13.23 -6.40
CA PRO A 291 -15.81 14.66 -6.23
C PRO A 291 -15.91 15.11 -4.76
N ALA A 292 -16.70 14.39 -3.95
CA ALA A 292 -16.92 14.67 -2.54
C ALA A 292 -15.95 13.94 -1.59
N ALA A 293 -14.80 13.45 -2.08
CA ALA A 293 -13.87 12.63 -1.28
C ALA A 293 -13.38 13.35 0.00
N CYS A 294 -13.09 14.64 -0.07
CA CYS A 294 -12.73 15.44 1.10
C CYS A 294 -13.89 15.53 2.12
N ALA A 295 -15.11 15.78 1.66
CA ALA A 295 -16.29 15.82 2.53
C ALA A 295 -16.57 14.45 3.15
N LEU A 296 -16.43 13.38 2.39
CA LEU A 296 -16.57 12.00 2.85
C LEU A 296 -15.51 11.65 3.92
N PHE A 297 -14.24 12.03 3.68
CA PHE A 297 -13.16 11.85 4.66
C PHE A 297 -13.49 12.50 5.99
N HIS A 298 -13.91 13.77 5.98
CA HIS A 298 -14.28 14.50 7.19
C HIS A 298 -15.54 13.93 7.85
N HIS A 299 -16.52 13.49 7.07
CA HIS A 299 -17.73 12.86 7.59
C HIS A 299 -17.42 11.55 8.32
N LEU A 300 -16.64 10.67 7.70
CA LEU A 300 -16.17 9.41 8.29
C LEU A 300 -15.30 9.67 9.53
N GLY A 301 -14.40 10.66 9.46
CA GLY A 301 -13.55 11.05 10.58
C GLY A 301 -14.36 11.47 11.82
N ARG A 302 -15.40 12.32 11.65
CA ARG A 302 -16.32 12.69 12.75
C ARG A 302 -17.11 11.50 13.27
N ALA A 303 -17.37 10.48 12.45
CA ALA A 303 -17.95 9.21 12.89
C ALA A 303 -16.93 8.26 13.55
N GLY A 304 -15.66 8.70 13.76
CA GLY A 304 -14.56 7.91 14.33
C GLY A 304 -14.09 6.81 13.42
N ILE A 305 -14.10 7.03 12.11
CA ILE A 305 -13.61 6.11 11.09
C ILE A 305 -12.47 6.80 10.32
N TRP A 306 -11.25 6.31 10.51
CA TRP A 306 -10.06 6.87 9.89
C TRP A 306 -9.80 6.21 8.54
N THR A 307 -9.76 6.99 7.46
CA THR A 307 -9.56 6.52 6.09
C THR A 307 -8.31 7.15 5.48
N ARG A 308 -7.90 6.74 4.28
CA ARG A 308 -6.73 7.30 3.60
C ARG A 308 -7.15 8.22 2.46
N ALA A 309 -6.95 9.51 2.65
CA ALA A 309 -7.04 10.51 1.58
C ALA A 309 -5.70 10.63 0.82
N PHE A 310 -5.77 11.15 -0.40
CA PHE A 310 -4.63 11.34 -1.29
C PHE A 310 -4.56 12.82 -1.71
N PRO A 311 -3.64 13.62 -1.15
CA PRO A 311 -3.54 15.05 -1.47
C PRO A 311 -3.33 15.31 -2.97
N ASP A 312 -2.53 14.47 -3.64
CA ASP A 312 -2.24 14.58 -5.07
C ASP A 312 -3.39 14.12 -5.96
N ASN A 313 -4.46 13.56 -5.37
CA ASN A 313 -5.67 13.13 -6.07
C ASN A 313 -6.90 13.32 -5.18
N ALA A 314 -7.37 14.56 -5.15
CA ALA A 314 -8.42 15.01 -4.23
C ALA A 314 -9.77 14.27 -4.38
N GLY A 315 -9.97 13.55 -5.49
CA GLY A 315 -11.14 12.70 -5.71
C GLY A 315 -11.02 11.29 -5.14
N TRP A 316 -9.88 10.92 -4.56
CA TRP A 316 -9.62 9.54 -4.10
C TRP A 316 -9.73 9.40 -2.59
N LEU A 317 -10.34 8.29 -2.17
CA LEU A 317 -10.35 7.85 -0.78
C LEU A 317 -10.17 6.33 -0.75
N ARG A 318 -9.20 5.84 0.04
CA ARG A 318 -9.00 4.40 0.21
C ARG A 318 -9.51 3.96 1.58
N LEU A 319 -10.28 2.86 1.59
CA LEU A 319 -10.85 2.25 2.77
C LEU A 319 -10.34 0.82 2.94
N GLY A 320 -9.80 0.48 4.11
CA GLY A 320 -9.52 -0.88 4.55
C GLY A 320 -10.79 -1.60 5.00
N LEU A 321 -10.61 -2.77 5.63
CA LEU A 321 -11.71 -3.61 6.09
C LEU A 321 -11.97 -3.41 7.58
N PRO A 322 -13.24 -3.30 8.02
CA PRO A 322 -13.61 -3.40 9.44
C PRO A 322 -13.30 -4.77 10.04
N ALA A 323 -12.93 -4.79 11.32
CA ALA A 323 -12.55 -6.02 12.05
C ALA A 323 -13.74 -6.80 12.62
N SER A 324 -14.80 -6.11 13.02
CA SER A 324 -15.92 -6.65 13.78
C SER A 324 -17.27 -6.23 13.22
N GLU A 325 -18.34 -6.98 13.54
CA GLU A 325 -19.70 -6.61 13.14
C GLU A 325 -20.13 -5.23 13.69
N ARG A 326 -19.60 -4.83 14.84
CA ARG A 326 -19.83 -3.48 15.38
C ARG A 326 -19.21 -2.42 14.46
N GLU A 327 -18.01 -2.63 13.96
CA GLU A 327 -17.34 -1.71 13.05
C GLU A 327 -18.01 -1.69 11.67
N TRP A 328 -18.44 -2.84 11.16
CA TRP A 328 -19.23 -2.92 9.93
C TRP A 328 -20.52 -2.12 10.02
N ARG A 329 -21.28 -2.27 11.11
CA ARG A 329 -22.51 -1.48 11.33
C ARG A 329 -22.23 0.02 11.41
N ARG A 330 -21.14 0.42 12.10
CA ARG A 330 -20.76 1.83 12.23
C ARG A 330 -20.38 2.43 10.87
N LEU A 331 -19.61 1.69 10.04
CA LEU A 331 -19.26 2.13 8.69
C LEU A 331 -20.51 2.28 7.82
N ASN A 332 -21.39 1.28 7.83
CA ASN A 332 -22.61 1.31 7.02
C ASN A 332 -23.52 2.49 7.41
N ALA A 333 -23.73 2.72 8.71
CA ALA A 333 -24.52 3.84 9.20
C ALA A 333 -23.92 5.20 8.81
N ALA A 334 -22.58 5.34 8.89
CA ALA A 334 -21.90 6.57 8.49
C ALA A 334 -22.04 6.84 6.99
N LEU A 335 -21.87 5.82 6.15
CA LEU A 335 -22.01 5.95 4.69
C LEU A 335 -23.47 6.25 4.28
N ALA A 336 -24.45 5.58 4.90
CA ALA A 336 -25.87 5.85 4.65
C ALA A 336 -26.25 7.29 4.99
N SER A 337 -25.79 7.82 6.14
CA SER A 337 -26.03 9.21 6.53
C SER A 337 -25.31 10.23 5.64
N PHE A 338 -24.15 9.88 5.07
CA PHE A 338 -23.46 10.71 4.10
C PHE A 338 -24.26 10.83 2.81
N ARG A 339 -24.74 9.72 2.26
CA ARG A 339 -25.59 9.68 1.07
C ARG A 339 -26.83 10.55 1.23
N GLN A 340 -27.60 10.37 2.32
CA GLN A 340 -28.81 11.16 2.58
C GLN A 340 -28.56 12.67 2.56
N ARG A 341 -27.45 13.12 3.15
CA ARG A 341 -27.06 14.55 3.16
C ARG A 341 -26.66 15.03 1.77
N HIS A 342 -25.95 14.21 1.02
CA HIS A 342 -25.51 14.55 -0.34
C HIS A 342 -26.70 14.67 -1.29
N ASP A 343 -27.63 13.72 -1.24
CA ASP A 343 -28.85 13.72 -2.05
C ASP A 343 -29.73 14.93 -1.71
N ALA A 344 -29.85 15.30 -0.42
CA ALA A 344 -30.57 16.49 0.02
C ALA A 344 -29.95 17.79 -0.53
N ILE A 345 -28.62 17.92 -0.54
CA ILE A 345 -27.94 19.10 -1.08
C ILE A 345 -28.14 19.20 -2.60
N VAL A 346 -28.01 18.10 -3.31
CA VAL A 346 -28.23 18.04 -4.77
C VAL A 346 -29.70 18.40 -5.11
N ALA A 347 -30.67 17.92 -4.34
CA ALA A 347 -32.07 18.25 -4.52
C ALA A 347 -32.34 19.76 -4.31
N VAL A 348 -31.74 20.39 -3.29
CA VAL A 348 -31.90 21.84 -3.03
C VAL A 348 -31.26 22.68 -4.13
N THR A 349 -30.08 22.30 -4.63
CA THR A 349 -29.41 23.02 -5.73
C THR A 349 -30.12 22.85 -7.08
N ALA A 350 -30.82 21.74 -7.28
CA ALA A 350 -31.63 21.48 -8.49
C ALA A 350 -32.98 22.22 -8.47
N THR A 351 -33.45 22.64 -7.29
CA THR A 351 -34.75 23.33 -7.11
C THR A 351 -34.64 24.87 -7.03
N GLU A 352 -33.44 25.47 -7.09
CA GLU A 352 -33.33 26.92 -7.27
C GLU A 352 -33.67 27.29 -8.72
N PRO A 353 -34.81 27.96 -9.00
CA PRO A 353 -35.15 28.37 -10.35
C PRO A 353 -34.20 29.48 -10.80
N GLU A 354 -33.96 29.55 -12.10
CA GLU A 354 -33.30 30.66 -12.84
C GLU A 354 -34.02 32.02 -12.63
N ALA A 355 -34.14 32.46 -11.43
CA ALA A 355 -34.72 33.75 -11.08
C ALA A 355 -33.63 34.78 -10.85
N ARG A 356 -32.86 35.14 -11.87
CA ARG A 356 -32.14 36.42 -12.03
C ARG A 356 -31.36 36.51 -13.34
N ARG A 357 -32.02 36.33 -14.48
CA ARG A 357 -31.55 36.94 -15.73
C ARG A 357 -32.61 37.87 -16.28
N GLY A 358 -32.83 38.97 -15.58
CA GLY A 358 -33.66 40.06 -16.03
C GLY A 358 -32.94 41.39 -15.79
N TYR A 359 -31.78 41.57 -16.39
CA TYR A 359 -31.22 42.93 -16.48
C TYR A 359 -31.68 43.54 -17.80
N ARG A 360 -32.72 44.39 -17.70
CA ARG A 360 -33.25 45.21 -18.78
C ARG A 360 -32.14 46.07 -19.40
N GLY A 361 -32.01 45.97 -20.71
CA GLY A 361 -31.20 46.87 -21.52
C GLY A 361 -31.66 48.33 -21.38
N GLY A 362 -30.84 49.18 -20.80
CA GLY A 362 -30.94 50.63 -20.89
C GLY A 362 -30.15 51.10 -22.11
N LYS A 363 -30.81 51.68 -23.08
CA LYS A 363 -30.22 52.35 -24.25
C LYS A 363 -29.34 53.51 -23.76
N PRO A 364 -28.16 53.75 -24.32
CA PRO A 364 -27.45 55.02 -24.10
C PRO A 364 -28.06 56.08 -24.97
N SER A 365 -28.56 57.16 -24.37
CA SER A 365 -28.92 58.39 -25.05
C SER A 365 -27.66 59.15 -25.44
N ASN A 366 -27.52 59.32 -26.71
CA ASN A 366 -26.58 60.24 -27.39
C ASN A 366 -27.00 61.69 -27.08
N ARG A 367 -26.16 62.50 -26.43
CA ARG A 367 -26.14 63.97 -26.58
C ARG A 367 -24.72 64.51 -26.50
N LEU A 368 -24.35 65.07 -27.60
CA LEU A 368 -23.27 66.03 -27.88
C LEU A 368 -23.17 67.19 -26.83
N ARG A 369 -21.98 67.48 -26.33
CA ARG A 369 -21.21 68.73 -26.53
C ARG A 369 -19.82 68.55 -25.94
#